data_f017288741743a51f1fbe7b1e039281c
#
_entry.id   f017288741743a51f1fbe7b1e039281c
#
_cell.length_a   1.000
_cell.length_b   1.000
_cell.length_c   1.000
_cell.angle_alpha   90.00
_cell.angle_beta   90.00
_cell.angle_gamma   90.00
#
_symmetry.space_group_name_H-M   'P 1'
#
loop_
_entity.id
_entity.type
_entity.pdbx_description
1 polymer ?
#
loop_
_entity_poly.entity_id
_entity_poly.type
_entity_poly.pdbx_seq_one_letter_code
_entity_poly.pdbx_strand_id
1 'polypeptide(L)'
;MSDQNSVRSAVPNTLDQPSPSAYLRALADRVLVYDGAMGTNIQRHHPTAEDFGGKSLEGCNDALVLTRPDIIQSIHESFLAVGCDVVETCTFQSTPHRLREWGIEE
;
A
#
# COMPACT_ATOMS: atom_id res chain seq x y z
N MET A 1 19.72 -25.68 26.29
CA MET A 1 19.21 -24.56 26.50
C MET A 1 18.55 -24.00 25.34
N SER A 2 18.92 -24.06 24.37
CA SER A 2 18.29 -23.47 23.30
C SER A 2 16.97 -24.02 22.95
N ASP A 3 16.53 -25.05 23.54
CA ASP A 3 15.33 -25.62 23.13
C ASP A 3 14.14 -24.81 23.49
N GLN A 4 14.07 -24.33 24.64
CA GLN A 4 12.96 -23.44 24.89
C GLN A 4 13.10 -22.21 24.06
N ASN A 5 14.29 -21.89 23.68
CA ASN A 5 14.46 -20.76 22.80
C ASN A 5 14.05 -21.08 21.38
N SER A 6 14.19 -22.33 20.97
CA SER A 6 13.81 -22.66 19.61
C SER A 6 12.32 -22.51 19.41
N VAL A 7 11.53 -22.79 20.44
CA VAL A 7 10.10 -22.57 20.30
C VAL A 7 9.78 -21.11 20.15
N ARG A 8 10.44 -20.29 20.92
CA ARG A 8 10.21 -18.86 20.83
C ARG A 8 10.75 -18.27 19.56
N SER A 9 11.83 -18.80 19.05
CA SER A 9 12.38 -18.26 17.83
C SER A 9 11.59 -18.70 16.61
N ALA A 10 10.80 -19.73 16.70
CA ALA A 10 9.94 -20.09 15.60
C ALA A 10 8.88 -19.03 15.37
N VAL A 11 8.48 -18.36 16.42
CA VAL A 11 7.59 -17.21 16.31
C VAL A 11 8.47 -16.00 16.58
N PRO A 12 8.74 -15.19 15.58
CA PRO A 12 9.60 -14.03 15.78
C PRO A 12 9.06 -13.21 16.91
N ASN A 13 9.79 -13.19 17.96
CA ASN A 13 9.43 -12.42 19.11
C ASN A 13 10.02 -11.04 18.91
N THR A 14 9.18 -10.01 19.03
CA THR A 14 9.68 -8.67 18.87
C THR A 14 10.79 -8.35 19.85
N LEU A 15 10.79 -9.02 20.99
CA LEU A 15 11.85 -8.81 21.97
C LEU A 15 13.16 -9.43 21.52
N ASP A 16 13.09 -10.38 20.62
CA ASP A 16 14.27 -11.03 20.09
C ASP A 16 14.69 -10.45 18.75
N GLN A 17 14.00 -9.44 18.27
CA GLN A 17 14.35 -8.83 17.00
C GLN A 17 15.69 -8.15 17.14
N PRO A 18 16.65 -8.53 16.31
CA PRO A 18 17.98 -7.96 16.44
C PRO A 18 18.05 -6.51 16.05
N SER A 19 17.14 -6.04 15.19
CA SER A 19 17.17 -4.66 14.74
C SER A 19 15.81 -4.24 14.27
N PRO A 20 15.49 -2.96 14.34
CA PRO A 20 14.24 -2.44 13.81
C PRO A 20 14.24 -2.49 12.29
N SER A 21 13.06 -2.37 11.70
CA SER A 21 12.92 -2.30 10.26
C SER A 21 13.63 -1.05 9.73
N ALA A 22 13.88 -1.04 8.43
CA ALA A 22 14.49 0.12 7.80
C ALA A 22 13.66 1.37 8.03
N TYR A 23 12.34 1.23 8.05
CA TYR A 23 11.43 2.33 8.32
C TYR A 23 11.68 2.93 9.71
N LEU A 24 11.73 2.08 10.72
CA LEU A 24 11.92 2.55 12.10
C LEU A 24 13.30 3.16 12.29
N ARG A 25 14.31 2.60 11.63
CA ARG A 25 15.65 3.17 11.71
C ARG A 25 15.69 4.57 11.11
N ALA A 26 15.08 4.73 9.95
CA ALA A 26 15.05 6.03 9.30
C ALA A 26 14.26 7.04 10.13
N LEU A 27 13.16 6.60 10.70
CA LEU A 27 12.30 7.48 11.50
C LEU A 27 13.03 7.97 12.76
N ALA A 28 13.90 7.13 13.34
CA ALA A 28 14.68 7.53 14.50
C ALA A 28 15.75 8.57 14.13
N ASP A 29 16.15 8.61 12.86
CA ASP A 29 17.25 9.43 12.42
C ASP A 29 16.79 10.78 11.83
N ARG A 30 15.63 10.82 11.23
CA ARG A 30 15.15 12.03 10.56
C ARG A 30 13.65 12.01 10.37
N VAL A 31 13.10 13.14 9.97
CA VAL A 31 11.70 13.23 9.60
C VAL A 31 11.49 12.54 8.26
N LEU A 32 10.46 11.75 8.17
CA LEU A 32 10.12 11.08 6.92
C LEU A 32 8.93 11.80 6.28
N VAL A 33 8.99 11.97 4.98
CA VAL A 33 7.95 12.64 4.23
C VAL A 33 7.16 11.59 3.46
N TYR A 34 5.86 11.57 3.68
CA TYR A 34 4.96 10.64 3.01
C TYR A 34 4.47 11.25 1.71
N ASP A 35 3.95 10.39 0.85
CA ASP A 35 3.29 10.83 -0.38
C ASP A 35 1.96 11.50 -0.05
N GLY A 36 1.26 11.94 -1.09
CA GLY A 36 0.02 12.65 -0.95
C GLY A 36 -1.15 11.91 -1.58
N ALA A 37 -2.11 12.68 -2.07
CA ALA A 37 -3.40 12.16 -2.52
C ALA A 37 -3.25 11.17 -3.67
N MET A 38 -3.96 10.05 -3.56
CA MET A 38 -4.01 9.06 -4.63
C MET A 38 -5.21 9.33 -5.53
N GLY A 39 -6.39 9.55 -4.96
CA GLY A 39 -7.61 9.69 -5.74
C GLY A 39 -7.58 10.82 -6.74
N THR A 40 -7.13 11.99 -6.33
CA THR A 40 -7.03 13.14 -7.21
C THR A 40 -6.06 12.88 -8.35
N ASN A 41 -4.96 12.20 -8.04
CA ASN A 41 -3.97 11.87 -9.06
C ASN A 41 -4.50 10.83 -10.04
N ILE A 42 -5.30 9.88 -9.56
CA ILE A 42 -5.96 8.92 -10.44
C ILE A 42 -6.87 9.68 -11.42
N GLN A 43 -7.63 10.65 -10.92
CA GLN A 43 -8.54 11.41 -11.78
C GLN A 43 -7.80 12.15 -12.89
N ARG A 44 -6.59 12.57 -12.67
CA ARG A 44 -5.78 13.22 -13.69
C ARG A 44 -5.44 12.32 -14.86
N HIS A 45 -5.49 11.02 -14.67
CA HIS A 45 -5.26 10.06 -15.73
C HIS A 45 -6.52 9.77 -16.52
N HIS A 46 -7.67 10.31 -16.10
CA HIS A 46 -8.96 10.14 -16.77
C HIS A 46 -9.27 8.67 -17.07
N PRO A 47 -9.21 7.78 -16.08
CA PRO A 47 -9.47 6.37 -16.36
C PRO A 47 -10.92 6.15 -16.78
N THR A 48 -11.10 5.22 -17.70
CA THR A 48 -12.42 4.86 -18.19
C THR A 48 -13.00 3.73 -17.34
N ALA A 49 -14.30 3.45 -17.53
CA ALA A 49 -14.91 2.32 -16.84
C ALA A 49 -14.14 1.03 -17.11
N GLU A 50 -13.66 0.86 -18.34
CA GLU A 50 -12.90 -0.34 -18.68
C GLU A 50 -11.58 -0.42 -17.92
N ASP A 51 -10.95 0.72 -17.68
CA ASP A 51 -9.72 0.76 -16.90
C ASP A 51 -9.95 0.22 -15.48
N PHE A 52 -11.12 0.48 -14.91
CA PHE A 52 -11.46 -0.02 -13.58
C PHE A 52 -11.85 -1.50 -13.58
N GLY A 53 -12.07 -2.08 -14.75
CA GLY A 53 -12.49 -3.47 -14.84
C GLY A 53 -13.94 -3.64 -15.26
N GLY A 54 -14.59 -2.55 -15.68
CA GLY A 54 -15.96 -2.58 -16.16
C GLY A 54 -16.81 -1.55 -15.44
N LYS A 55 -18.01 -1.34 -15.94
CA LYS A 55 -18.87 -0.29 -15.43
C LYS A 55 -19.23 -0.46 -13.97
N SER A 56 -19.36 -1.69 -13.51
CA SER A 56 -19.70 -1.96 -12.12
C SER A 56 -18.59 -1.59 -11.16
N LEU A 57 -17.36 -1.45 -11.66
CA LEU A 57 -16.21 -1.11 -10.84
C LEU A 57 -15.73 0.32 -11.09
N GLU A 58 -16.43 1.06 -11.93
CA GLU A 58 -16.03 2.42 -12.25
C GLU A 58 -16.00 3.26 -10.98
N GLY A 59 -14.84 3.87 -10.72
CA GLY A 59 -14.66 4.66 -9.50
C GLY A 59 -14.06 3.90 -8.34
N CYS A 60 -13.91 2.59 -8.47
CA CYS A 60 -13.27 1.79 -7.43
C CYS A 60 -11.75 1.89 -7.60
N ASN A 61 -11.16 2.90 -7.00
CA ASN A 61 -9.73 3.18 -7.18
C ASN A 61 -8.84 2.00 -6.83
N ASP A 62 -9.20 1.23 -5.82
CA ASP A 62 -8.39 0.11 -5.39
C ASP A 62 -8.32 -0.98 -6.45
N ALA A 63 -9.34 -1.09 -7.30
CA ALA A 63 -9.34 -2.08 -8.38
C ALA A 63 -8.24 -1.79 -9.41
N LEU A 64 -7.83 -0.53 -9.54
CA LEU A 64 -6.79 -0.17 -10.50
C LEU A 64 -5.45 -0.83 -10.20
N VAL A 65 -5.24 -1.24 -8.96
CA VAL A 65 -4.01 -1.97 -8.61
C VAL A 65 -3.89 -3.23 -9.45
N LEU A 66 -5.02 -3.84 -9.77
CA LEU A 66 -5.06 -5.07 -10.55
C LEU A 66 -5.23 -4.79 -12.04
N THR A 67 -6.06 -3.82 -12.39
CA THR A 67 -6.45 -3.59 -13.78
C THR A 67 -5.53 -2.62 -14.51
N ARG A 68 -5.01 -1.63 -13.81
CA ARG A 68 -4.13 -0.63 -14.39
C ARG A 68 -3.02 -0.28 -13.40
N PRO A 69 -2.16 -1.27 -13.09
CA PRO A 69 -1.05 -1.01 -12.16
C PRO A 69 -0.10 0.07 -12.65
N ASP A 70 -0.05 0.29 -13.97
CA ASP A 70 0.79 1.34 -14.53
C ASP A 70 0.38 2.73 -14.05
N ILE A 71 -0.92 2.97 -13.89
CA ILE A 71 -1.41 4.26 -13.38
C ILE A 71 -0.95 4.45 -11.94
N ILE A 72 -1.16 3.43 -11.12
CA ILE A 72 -0.80 3.50 -9.71
C ILE A 72 0.72 3.67 -9.57
N GLN A 73 1.48 2.92 -10.34
CA GLN A 73 2.93 3.02 -10.30
C GLN A 73 3.41 4.42 -10.69
N SER A 74 2.83 4.99 -11.75
CA SER A 74 3.25 6.31 -12.19
C SER A 74 2.99 7.38 -11.13
N ILE A 75 1.91 7.22 -10.37
CA ILE A 75 1.60 8.15 -9.29
C ILE A 75 2.64 8.02 -8.18
N HIS A 76 2.95 6.79 -7.77
CA HIS A 76 3.99 6.57 -6.77
C HIS A 76 5.32 7.15 -7.23
N GLU A 77 5.67 6.93 -8.49
CA GLU A 77 6.93 7.44 -9.03
C GLU A 77 6.98 8.96 -9.01
N SER A 78 5.84 9.61 -9.25
CA SER A 78 5.81 11.06 -9.25
C SER A 78 6.11 11.62 -7.86
N PHE A 79 5.63 10.97 -6.81
CA PHE A 79 5.93 11.40 -5.45
C PHE A 79 7.36 11.08 -5.07
N LEU A 80 7.85 9.92 -5.46
CA LEU A 80 9.25 9.57 -5.18
C LEU A 80 10.23 10.50 -5.89
N ALA A 81 9.86 10.93 -7.10
CA ALA A 81 10.71 11.82 -7.88
C ALA A 81 10.92 13.17 -7.22
N VAL A 82 9.95 13.64 -6.45
CA VAL A 82 10.10 14.91 -5.73
C VAL A 82 10.65 14.73 -4.32
N GLY A 83 11.01 13.51 -3.96
CA GLY A 83 11.77 13.25 -2.74
C GLY A 83 11.00 12.73 -1.55
N CYS A 84 9.79 12.21 -1.73
CA CYS A 84 9.11 11.60 -0.58
C CYS A 84 9.85 10.31 -0.20
N ASP A 85 9.73 9.96 1.07
CA ASP A 85 10.43 8.81 1.63
C ASP A 85 9.57 7.58 1.70
N VAL A 86 8.26 7.76 1.78
CA VAL A 86 7.30 6.67 2.00
C VAL A 86 6.13 6.86 1.06
N VAL A 87 5.75 5.79 0.38
CA VAL A 87 4.51 5.79 -0.40
C VAL A 87 3.53 4.83 0.25
N GLU A 88 2.27 5.20 0.23
CA GLU A 88 1.22 4.37 0.78
C GLU A 88 0.57 3.56 -0.32
N THR A 89 0.21 2.32 -0.02
CA THR A 89 -0.45 1.48 -1.01
C THR A 89 -1.83 2.03 -1.34
N CYS A 90 -2.32 1.71 -2.54
CA CYS A 90 -3.66 2.12 -2.96
C CYS A 90 -4.68 1.12 -2.43
N THR A 91 -4.88 1.13 -1.12
CA THR A 91 -5.73 0.14 -0.44
C THR A 91 -6.65 0.80 0.59
N PHE A 92 -6.94 2.07 0.42
CA PHE A 92 -7.72 2.83 1.40
C PHE A 92 -9.08 2.18 1.68
N GLN A 93 -9.71 1.61 0.67
CA GLN A 93 -11.01 0.98 0.81
C GLN A 93 -10.95 -0.53 0.63
N SER A 94 -9.77 -1.12 0.79
CA SER A 94 -9.57 -2.55 0.54
C SER A 94 -9.90 -3.40 1.75
N THR A 95 -11.02 -3.12 2.39
CA THR A 95 -11.53 -3.99 3.44
C THR A 95 -12.69 -4.80 2.86
N PRO A 96 -12.94 -6.01 3.37
CA PRO A 96 -14.05 -6.82 2.85
C PRO A 96 -15.37 -6.06 2.87
N HIS A 97 -15.61 -5.27 3.90
CA HIS A 97 -16.82 -4.50 4.02
C HIS A 97 -16.99 -3.51 2.86
N ARG A 98 -15.96 -2.77 2.53
CA ARG A 98 -16.03 -1.79 1.46
C ARG A 98 -16.00 -2.44 0.08
N LEU A 99 -15.18 -3.46 -0.08
CA LEU A 99 -15.09 -4.13 -1.38
C LEU A 99 -16.40 -4.81 -1.76
N ARG A 100 -17.14 -5.25 -0.75
CA ARG A 100 -18.44 -5.88 -1.00
C ARG A 100 -19.40 -4.93 -1.69
N GLU A 101 -19.28 -3.64 -1.44
CA GLU A 101 -20.14 -2.63 -2.10
C GLU A 101 -19.90 -2.59 -3.60
N TRP A 102 -18.74 -3.06 -4.04
CA TRP A 102 -18.39 -3.11 -5.45
C TRP A 102 -18.57 -4.51 -6.04
N GLY A 103 -19.09 -5.44 -5.25
CA GLY A 103 -19.25 -6.82 -5.69
C GLY A 103 -17.96 -7.62 -5.64
N ILE A 104 -16.96 -7.14 -4.94
CA ILE A 104 -15.69 -7.84 -4.77
C ILE A 104 -15.69 -8.40 -3.35
N GLU A 105 -15.64 -9.69 -3.21
CA GLU A 105 -15.71 -10.29 -1.88
C GLU A 105 -14.43 -10.97 -1.45
N GLU A 106 -13.58 -11.33 -2.37
CA GLU A 106 -12.35 -12.02 -2.05
C GLU A 106 -11.20 -11.43 -2.85
#